data_c94eace8f6c69674196ca7bbd4753a33
#
_entry.id   c94eace8f6c69674196ca7bbd4753a33
#
_cell.length_a   1.000
_cell.length_b   1.000
_cell.length_c   1.000
_cell.angle_alpha   90.00
_cell.angle_beta   90.00
_cell.angle_gamma   90.00
#
_symmetry.space_group_name_H-M   'P 1'
#
loop_
_entity.id
_entity.type
_entity.pdbx_description
1 polymer ?
#
loop_
_entity_poly.entity_id
_entity_poly.type
_entity_poly.pdbx_seq_one_letter_code
_entity_poly.pdbx_strand_id
1 'polypeptide(L)'
;MSKTRKTNGKVAARNGMSVVGIRVPSWASFTRPIFSGIVEFIRNHEHWQIHTLVDSTNEMAPVVIDEKWRGDGLILFRHSAEEAAAFKHRNIPVVNLSAECCGRGFPSVIPDNPEIGRQAAQHLLTLGLKHFSYWGDPSRAYSRERGGAFERRIAGAGFNCINVQFEPDRFPWEGRWVNMHEHIAAELRRLPKPVGIFAKDDMLGSNIIRNCNELDILVPDEVAVIGTNADEVFCQICTPPLSSVAYPGKRVGYQAASLLSTLMRGARVADDYVMPVPIHELVARESTNTLAVDDPVVAEAVHFIRSQAPIYPIHVSEIVSRSRLSHSGFNKNFLKQMGHTPKEEIKRVRLARLQALLKNTGNKISQVAREMRFESPEELTRFFKRETGFAPKDYRKHYHPAPH
;
A
#
# COMPACT_ATOMS: atom_id res chain seq x y z
N MET A 1 -53.24 18.18 -34.01
CA MET A 1 -52.61 17.21 -33.07
C MET A 1 -51.11 17.43 -33.10
N SER A 2 -50.64 18.27 -32.20
CA SER A 2 -49.18 18.63 -32.08
C SER A 2 -48.52 17.68 -31.10
N LYS A 3 -47.50 16.90 -31.59
CA LYS A 3 -46.69 16.03 -30.76
C LYS A 3 -45.63 16.92 -30.06
N THR A 4 -45.82 17.17 -28.79
CA THR A 4 -44.84 17.79 -27.90
C THR A 4 -43.69 16.78 -27.66
N ARG A 5 -42.54 17.07 -28.24
CA ARG A 5 -41.25 16.39 -27.92
C ARG A 5 -40.86 16.79 -26.49
N LYS A 6 -40.88 15.83 -25.58
CA LYS A 6 -40.24 15.97 -24.26
C LYS A 6 -38.73 16.09 -24.46
N THR A 7 -38.19 17.27 -24.37
CA THR A 7 -36.75 17.50 -24.24
C THR A 7 -36.35 17.15 -22.82
N ASN A 8 -35.56 16.07 -22.67
CA ASN A 8 -34.87 15.78 -21.42
C ASN A 8 -33.98 16.95 -21.06
N GLY A 9 -34.30 17.59 -19.93
CA GLY A 9 -33.58 18.75 -19.44
C GLY A 9 -32.14 18.42 -19.03
N LYS A 10 -31.20 18.47 -19.97
CA LYS A 10 -29.80 18.71 -19.65
C LYS A 10 -29.72 20.12 -19.05
N VAL A 11 -29.32 20.21 -17.79
CA VAL A 11 -28.92 21.49 -17.20
C VAL A 11 -27.75 22.00 -18.03
N ALA A 12 -27.96 23.10 -18.75
CA ALA A 12 -26.91 23.75 -19.53
C ALA A 12 -25.76 24.07 -18.57
N ALA A 13 -24.57 23.56 -18.89
CA ALA A 13 -23.35 23.86 -18.18
C ALA A 13 -23.18 25.38 -18.14
N ARG A 14 -23.24 25.98 -16.96
CA ARG A 14 -22.83 27.38 -16.77
C ARG A 14 -21.32 27.42 -17.07
N ASN A 15 -20.96 28.09 -18.14
CA ASN A 15 -19.58 28.24 -18.66
C ASN A 15 -18.92 27.02 -19.33
N GLY A 16 -19.65 26.05 -19.86
CA GLY A 16 -19.04 24.93 -20.62
C GLY A 16 -18.22 23.91 -19.80
N MET A 17 -18.20 24.03 -18.47
CA MET A 17 -17.49 23.11 -17.57
C MET A 17 -18.43 22.04 -17.00
N SER A 18 -17.99 20.78 -17.02
CA SER A 18 -18.73 19.69 -16.37
C SER A 18 -18.60 19.76 -14.85
N VAL A 19 -19.68 19.45 -14.12
CA VAL A 19 -19.70 19.42 -12.66
C VAL A 19 -19.54 18.00 -12.17
N VAL A 20 -18.45 17.72 -11.43
CA VAL A 20 -18.16 16.40 -10.88
C VAL A 20 -18.18 16.41 -9.36
N GLY A 21 -19.00 15.53 -8.78
CA GLY A 21 -19.06 15.32 -7.33
C GLY A 21 -18.02 14.30 -6.88
N ILE A 22 -17.29 14.61 -5.81
CA ILE A 22 -16.35 13.70 -5.18
C ILE A 22 -16.74 13.49 -3.73
N ARG A 23 -17.04 12.24 -3.36
CA ARG A 23 -17.34 11.84 -1.99
C ARG A 23 -16.36 10.78 -1.52
N VAL A 24 -15.38 11.21 -0.74
CA VAL A 24 -14.36 10.37 -0.10
C VAL A 24 -14.20 10.80 1.36
N PRO A 25 -13.82 9.90 2.30
CA PRO A 25 -13.71 10.25 3.71
C PRO A 25 -12.60 11.27 3.95
N SER A 26 -12.93 12.48 4.42
CA SER A 26 -11.99 13.60 4.60
C SER A 26 -10.93 13.32 5.69
N TRP A 27 -11.29 12.50 6.68
CA TRP A 27 -10.44 12.13 7.81
C TRP A 27 -9.40 11.04 7.48
N ALA A 28 -9.58 10.29 6.40
CA ALA A 28 -8.68 9.20 6.05
C ALA A 28 -7.45 9.72 5.30
N SER A 29 -6.27 9.36 5.76
CA SER A 29 -4.98 9.82 5.20
C SER A 29 -4.80 9.46 3.72
N PHE A 30 -5.28 8.28 3.30
CA PHE A 30 -5.19 7.83 1.90
C PHE A 30 -6.02 8.69 0.93
N THR A 31 -6.92 9.53 1.44
CA THR A 31 -7.80 10.39 0.63
C THR A 31 -7.04 11.52 -0.08
N ARG A 32 -6.09 12.15 0.61
CA ARG A 32 -5.31 13.26 0.02
C ARG A 32 -4.54 12.85 -1.25
N PRO A 33 -3.84 11.72 -1.28
CA PRO A 33 -3.26 11.18 -2.51
C PRO A 33 -4.29 10.93 -3.62
N ILE A 34 -5.49 10.45 -3.30
CA ILE A 34 -6.58 10.26 -4.29
C ILE A 34 -6.96 11.60 -4.93
N PHE A 35 -7.21 12.63 -4.11
CA PHE A 35 -7.49 13.97 -4.63
C PHE A 35 -6.36 14.52 -5.49
N SER A 36 -5.10 14.32 -5.08
CA SER A 36 -3.94 14.73 -5.87
C SER A 36 -3.94 14.11 -7.26
N GLY A 37 -4.28 12.82 -7.37
CA GLY A 37 -4.39 12.13 -8.66
C GLY A 37 -5.54 12.63 -9.53
N ILE A 38 -6.72 12.89 -8.92
CA ILE A 38 -7.87 13.46 -9.63
C ILE A 38 -7.52 14.86 -10.18
N VAL A 39 -6.91 15.70 -9.33
CA VAL A 39 -6.49 17.06 -9.74
C VAL A 39 -5.47 17.04 -10.86
N GLU A 40 -4.51 16.11 -10.81
CA GLU A 40 -3.53 15.93 -11.88
C GLU A 40 -4.20 15.56 -13.21
N PHE A 41 -5.16 14.63 -13.18
CA PHE A 41 -5.91 14.26 -14.37
C PHE A 41 -6.69 15.47 -14.95
N ILE A 42 -7.41 16.20 -14.10
CA ILE A 42 -8.21 17.37 -14.52
C ILE A 42 -7.32 18.43 -15.19
N ARG A 43 -6.18 18.76 -14.56
CA ARG A 43 -5.28 19.78 -15.11
C ARG A 43 -4.72 19.44 -16.50
N ASN A 44 -4.60 18.15 -16.78
CA ASN A 44 -3.97 17.71 -18.02
C ASN A 44 -4.98 17.37 -19.11
N HIS A 45 -6.24 17.05 -18.77
CA HIS A 45 -7.16 16.42 -19.72
C HIS A 45 -8.57 16.99 -19.74
N GLU A 46 -9.02 17.68 -18.68
CA GLU A 46 -10.42 18.08 -18.52
C GLU A 46 -10.57 19.46 -17.89
N HIS A 47 -11.77 20.03 -18.02
CA HIS A 47 -12.17 21.25 -17.34
C HIS A 47 -13.42 20.98 -16.48
N TRP A 48 -13.20 20.41 -15.27
CA TRP A 48 -14.28 20.09 -14.35
C TRP A 48 -14.37 21.10 -13.21
N GLN A 49 -15.59 21.45 -12.85
CA GLN A 49 -15.89 22.06 -11.56
C GLN A 49 -16.09 20.95 -10.53
N ILE A 50 -15.28 20.94 -9.47
CA ILE A 50 -15.33 19.90 -8.43
C ILE A 50 -16.23 20.34 -7.31
N HIS A 51 -17.20 19.49 -6.97
CA HIS A 51 -17.99 19.57 -5.75
C HIS A 51 -17.52 18.50 -4.78
N THR A 52 -16.84 18.91 -3.71
CA THR A 52 -16.52 17.99 -2.61
C THR A 52 -17.77 17.78 -1.77
N LEU A 53 -18.22 16.53 -1.72
CA LEU A 53 -19.42 16.11 -0.99
C LEU A 53 -18.98 15.56 0.36
N VAL A 54 -18.64 16.45 1.28
CA VAL A 54 -18.20 16.12 2.64
C VAL A 54 -19.21 16.70 3.62
N ASP A 55 -19.68 15.88 4.56
CA ASP A 55 -20.41 16.37 5.71
C ASP A 55 -19.40 16.81 6.78
N SER A 56 -19.34 18.11 7.03
CA SER A 56 -18.46 18.68 8.06
C SER A 56 -18.95 18.43 9.49
N THR A 57 -20.20 17.97 9.66
CA THR A 57 -20.82 17.79 10.98
C THR A 57 -20.76 16.37 11.49
N ASN A 58 -20.67 15.37 10.60
CA ASN A 58 -20.53 13.97 10.97
C ASN A 58 -19.67 13.22 9.95
N GLU A 59 -18.36 13.22 10.17
CA GLU A 59 -17.38 12.59 9.28
C GLU A 59 -17.54 11.08 9.17
N MET A 60 -18.26 10.44 10.08
CA MET A 60 -18.50 8.99 10.10
C MET A 60 -19.78 8.58 9.36
N ALA A 61 -20.70 9.50 9.14
CA ALA A 61 -21.94 9.22 8.41
C ALA A 61 -21.70 9.29 6.89
N PRO A 62 -22.29 8.36 6.11
CA PRO A 62 -22.31 8.51 4.67
C PRO A 62 -23.12 9.75 4.30
N VAL A 63 -22.50 10.69 3.59
CA VAL A 63 -23.23 11.84 3.03
C VAL A 63 -24.20 11.32 1.97
N VAL A 64 -25.49 11.43 2.24
CA VAL A 64 -26.52 11.14 1.23
C VAL A 64 -26.50 12.28 0.22
N ILE A 65 -26.29 11.94 -1.05
CA ILE A 65 -26.34 12.94 -2.11
C ILE A 65 -27.78 13.33 -2.32
N ASP A 66 -28.10 14.60 -2.01
CA ASP A 66 -29.43 15.18 -2.18
C ASP A 66 -29.97 14.90 -3.60
N GLU A 67 -31.24 14.50 -3.68
CA GLU A 67 -31.96 14.33 -4.96
C GLU A 67 -31.95 15.61 -5.84
N LYS A 68 -31.73 16.77 -5.23
CA LYS A 68 -31.60 18.06 -5.93
C LYS A 68 -30.20 18.30 -6.52
N TRP A 69 -29.19 17.52 -6.09
CA TRP A 69 -27.83 17.66 -6.64
C TRP A 69 -27.85 17.43 -8.16
N ARG A 70 -27.23 18.33 -8.89
CA ARG A 70 -27.14 18.32 -10.34
C ARG A 70 -25.68 18.40 -10.74
N GLY A 71 -25.16 17.31 -11.24
CA GLY A 71 -23.80 17.20 -11.78
C GLY A 71 -23.75 16.16 -12.87
N ASP A 72 -22.62 16.13 -13.58
CA ASP A 72 -22.40 15.32 -14.77
C ASP A 72 -21.74 13.97 -14.47
N GLY A 73 -21.14 13.82 -13.27
CA GLY A 73 -20.48 12.56 -12.86
C GLY A 73 -20.11 12.55 -11.39
N LEU A 74 -19.86 11.34 -10.85
CA LEU A 74 -19.55 11.09 -9.45
C LEU A 74 -18.36 10.18 -9.27
N ILE A 75 -17.48 10.50 -8.30
CA ILE A 75 -16.46 9.60 -7.76
C ILE A 75 -16.79 9.35 -6.28
N LEU A 76 -17.10 8.11 -5.94
CA LEU A 76 -17.60 7.73 -4.62
C LEU A 76 -16.73 6.69 -3.94
N PHE A 77 -16.36 6.90 -2.67
CA PHE A 77 -15.66 5.87 -1.88
C PHE A 77 -16.60 4.75 -1.43
N ARG A 78 -17.86 5.07 -1.10
CA ARG A 78 -18.91 4.10 -0.74
C ARG A 78 -20.27 4.63 -1.20
N HIS A 79 -21.20 3.72 -1.40
CA HIS A 79 -22.59 4.04 -1.71
C HIS A 79 -23.52 2.97 -1.17
N SER A 80 -24.77 3.32 -0.89
CA SER A 80 -25.82 2.36 -0.59
C SER A 80 -26.46 1.81 -1.87
N ALA A 81 -27.28 0.76 -1.71
CA ALA A 81 -28.04 0.20 -2.84
C ALA A 81 -29.09 1.19 -3.37
N GLU A 82 -29.71 1.96 -2.48
CA GLU A 82 -30.69 3.00 -2.79
C GLU A 82 -30.04 4.14 -3.58
N GLU A 83 -28.86 4.61 -3.15
CA GLU A 83 -28.10 5.61 -3.90
C GLU A 83 -27.72 5.11 -5.29
N ALA A 84 -27.28 3.84 -5.40
CA ALA A 84 -26.92 3.26 -6.69
C ALA A 84 -28.13 3.23 -7.63
N ALA A 85 -29.31 2.83 -7.14
CA ALA A 85 -30.54 2.83 -7.92
C ALA A 85 -30.94 4.26 -8.35
N ALA A 86 -30.82 5.26 -7.45
CA ALA A 86 -31.16 6.64 -7.75
C ALA A 86 -30.22 7.25 -8.81
N PHE A 87 -28.91 6.99 -8.74
CA PHE A 87 -27.95 7.48 -9.75
C PHE A 87 -28.15 6.81 -11.11
N LYS A 88 -28.44 5.51 -11.14
CA LYS A 88 -28.78 4.81 -12.39
C LYS A 88 -30.06 5.36 -13.03
N HIS A 89 -31.12 5.58 -12.25
CA HIS A 89 -32.36 6.16 -12.75
C HIS A 89 -32.14 7.54 -13.38
N ARG A 90 -31.19 8.29 -12.85
CA ARG A 90 -30.81 9.64 -13.34
C ARG A 90 -29.76 9.59 -14.45
N ASN A 91 -29.25 8.42 -14.83
CA ASN A 91 -28.19 8.23 -15.80
C ASN A 91 -26.91 9.04 -15.46
N ILE A 92 -26.57 9.14 -14.18
CA ILE A 92 -25.33 9.82 -13.75
C ILE A 92 -24.19 8.79 -13.78
N PRO A 93 -23.12 9.05 -14.55
CA PRO A 93 -21.91 8.22 -14.52
C PRO A 93 -21.27 8.23 -13.12
N VAL A 94 -20.93 7.06 -12.60
CA VAL A 94 -20.32 6.90 -11.28
C VAL A 94 -19.12 5.97 -11.35
N VAL A 95 -18.04 6.32 -10.64
CA VAL A 95 -16.89 5.44 -10.38
C VAL A 95 -16.77 5.23 -8.87
N ASN A 96 -16.73 3.95 -8.47
CA ASN A 96 -16.54 3.54 -7.08
C ASN A 96 -15.05 3.36 -6.75
N LEU A 97 -14.63 3.77 -5.54
CA LEU A 97 -13.25 3.63 -5.05
C LEU A 97 -13.11 2.65 -3.88
N SER A 98 -14.18 1.97 -3.47
CA SER A 98 -14.18 1.11 -2.30
C SER A 98 -14.34 -0.36 -2.67
N ALA A 99 -13.46 -1.22 -2.16
CA ALA A 99 -13.61 -2.66 -2.27
C ALA A 99 -14.94 -3.18 -1.69
N GLU A 100 -15.52 -2.49 -0.70
CA GLU A 100 -16.82 -2.83 -0.11
C GLU A 100 -17.99 -2.76 -1.09
N CYS A 101 -17.84 -1.94 -2.14
CA CYS A 101 -18.89 -1.69 -3.12
C CYS A 101 -18.57 -2.28 -4.50
N CYS A 102 -17.51 -3.07 -4.65
CA CYS A 102 -17.19 -3.73 -5.91
C CYS A 102 -18.33 -4.66 -6.36
N GLY A 103 -18.69 -4.61 -7.64
CA GLY A 103 -19.79 -5.39 -8.21
C GLY A 103 -21.19 -4.94 -7.78
N ARG A 104 -21.33 -3.78 -7.10
CA ARG A 104 -22.60 -3.27 -6.59
C ARG A 104 -23.14 -2.10 -7.41
N GLY A 105 -23.06 -2.21 -8.73
CA GLY A 105 -23.78 -1.33 -9.64
C GLY A 105 -22.97 -0.27 -10.36
N PHE A 106 -21.67 -0.11 -10.04
CA PHE A 106 -20.79 0.82 -10.72
C PHE A 106 -19.39 0.25 -10.94
N PRO A 107 -18.73 0.61 -12.05
CA PRO A 107 -17.34 0.27 -12.25
C PRO A 107 -16.47 0.82 -11.12
N SER A 108 -15.45 0.05 -10.73
CA SER A 108 -14.63 0.31 -9.56
C SER A 108 -13.16 0.46 -9.93
N VAL A 109 -12.49 1.42 -9.30
CA VAL A 109 -11.02 1.59 -9.33
C VAL A 109 -10.52 1.49 -7.90
N ILE A 110 -9.83 0.41 -7.57
CA ILE A 110 -9.40 0.10 -6.21
C ILE A 110 -7.92 -0.30 -6.19
N PRO A 111 -7.22 -0.21 -5.04
CA PRO A 111 -5.89 -0.79 -4.94
C PRO A 111 -5.94 -2.30 -5.11
N ASP A 112 -4.86 -2.89 -5.61
CA ASP A 112 -4.70 -4.35 -5.63
C ASP A 112 -4.43 -4.85 -4.19
N ASN A 113 -5.51 -5.08 -3.43
CA ASN A 113 -5.41 -5.54 -2.05
C ASN A 113 -4.73 -6.90 -1.90
N PRO A 114 -4.98 -7.91 -2.77
CA PRO A 114 -4.21 -9.15 -2.77
C PRO A 114 -2.70 -8.92 -2.89
N GLU A 115 -2.28 -8.01 -3.76
CA GLU A 115 -0.86 -7.66 -3.94
C GLU A 115 -0.26 -7.01 -2.69
N ILE A 116 -1.02 -6.16 -1.98
CA ILE A 116 -0.61 -5.59 -0.68
C ILE A 116 -0.28 -6.72 0.30
N GLY A 117 -1.19 -7.67 0.47
CA GLY A 117 -0.97 -8.81 1.38
C GLY A 117 0.22 -9.67 0.97
N ARG A 118 0.39 -9.92 -0.33
CA ARG A 118 1.51 -10.69 -0.86
C ARG A 118 2.86 -9.99 -0.62
N GLN A 119 2.95 -8.68 -0.80
CA GLN A 119 4.17 -7.91 -0.55
C GLN A 119 4.51 -7.86 0.93
N ALA A 120 3.54 -7.67 1.81
CA ALA A 120 3.75 -7.73 3.25
C ALA A 120 4.29 -9.09 3.70
N ALA A 121 3.69 -10.19 3.22
CA ALA A 121 4.16 -11.54 3.52
C ALA A 121 5.57 -11.78 2.98
N GLN A 122 5.83 -11.38 1.73
CA GLN A 122 7.15 -11.52 1.12
C GLN A 122 8.23 -10.77 1.92
N HIS A 123 7.92 -9.56 2.40
CA HIS A 123 8.83 -8.78 3.23
C HIS A 123 9.13 -9.50 4.55
N LEU A 124 8.11 -9.92 5.30
CA LEU A 124 8.31 -10.59 6.59
C LEU A 124 9.03 -11.94 6.45
N LEU A 125 8.78 -12.70 5.38
CA LEU A 125 9.51 -13.93 5.08
C LEU A 125 11.02 -13.70 4.89
N THR A 126 11.42 -12.52 4.35
CA THR A 126 12.85 -12.21 4.19
C THR A 126 13.57 -11.91 5.50
N LEU A 127 12.84 -11.78 6.61
CA LEU A 127 13.42 -11.55 7.93
C LEU A 127 13.85 -12.84 8.64
N GLY A 128 13.60 -14.03 8.05
CA GLY A 128 13.92 -15.33 8.64
C GLY A 128 12.98 -15.76 9.77
N LEU A 129 11.86 -15.05 9.94
CA LEU A 129 10.85 -15.36 10.95
C LEU A 129 10.16 -16.70 10.66
N LYS A 130 9.73 -17.38 11.72
CA LYS A 130 9.00 -18.67 11.66
C LYS A 130 7.54 -18.55 12.06
N HIS A 131 7.17 -17.47 12.73
CA HIS A 131 5.80 -17.20 13.17
C HIS A 131 5.28 -15.95 12.51
N PHE A 132 4.04 -16.01 12.04
CA PHE A 132 3.39 -14.94 11.30
C PHE A 132 1.97 -14.73 11.79
N SER A 133 1.55 -13.48 11.85
CA SER A 133 0.19 -13.13 12.23
C SER A 133 -0.37 -12.04 11.33
N TYR A 134 -1.64 -12.18 10.95
CA TYR A 134 -2.40 -11.13 10.30
C TYR A 134 -3.40 -10.53 11.28
N TRP A 135 -3.39 -9.21 11.41
CA TRP A 135 -4.32 -8.47 12.25
C TRP A 135 -5.25 -7.66 11.37
N GLY A 136 -6.52 -8.08 11.31
CA GLY A 136 -7.47 -7.53 10.37
C GLY A 136 -8.90 -7.46 10.86
N ASP A 137 -9.70 -6.73 10.09
CA ASP A 137 -11.13 -6.56 10.31
C ASP A 137 -11.89 -7.45 9.29
N PRO A 138 -12.45 -8.58 9.72
CA PRO A 138 -13.14 -9.50 8.82
C PRO A 138 -14.44 -8.93 8.25
N SER A 139 -14.99 -7.86 8.84
CA SER A 139 -16.16 -7.16 8.31
C SER A 139 -15.84 -6.39 7.02
N ARG A 140 -14.56 -6.04 6.80
CA ARG A 140 -14.10 -5.19 5.69
C ARG A 140 -13.53 -6.00 4.52
N ALA A 141 -14.04 -5.77 3.31
CA ALA A 141 -13.61 -6.48 2.11
C ALA A 141 -12.09 -6.33 1.85
N TYR A 142 -11.57 -5.10 1.89
CA TYR A 142 -10.14 -4.84 1.69
C TYR A 142 -9.25 -5.61 2.68
N SER A 143 -9.72 -5.74 3.93
CA SER A 143 -8.97 -6.44 4.97
C SER A 143 -8.97 -7.96 4.73
N ARG A 144 -10.11 -8.54 4.35
CA ARG A 144 -10.19 -9.97 3.96
C ARG A 144 -9.30 -10.28 2.75
N GLU A 145 -9.28 -9.42 1.73
CA GLU A 145 -8.45 -9.58 0.53
C GLU A 145 -6.96 -9.55 0.87
N ARG A 146 -6.52 -8.57 1.68
CA ARG A 146 -5.12 -8.44 2.15
C ARG A 146 -4.71 -9.64 2.99
N GLY A 147 -5.53 -9.99 4.01
CA GLY A 147 -5.28 -11.11 4.91
C GLY A 147 -5.21 -12.44 4.19
N GLY A 148 -6.19 -12.75 3.33
CA GLY A 148 -6.21 -14.00 2.59
C GLY A 148 -5.03 -14.15 1.63
N ALA A 149 -4.54 -13.06 1.01
CA ALA A 149 -3.35 -13.12 0.17
C ALA A 149 -2.06 -13.26 1.00
N PHE A 150 -1.98 -12.60 2.15
CA PHE A 150 -0.90 -12.77 3.12
C PHE A 150 -0.80 -14.21 3.58
N GLU A 151 -1.89 -14.78 4.07
CA GLU A 151 -1.98 -16.18 4.53
C GLU A 151 -1.54 -17.18 3.46
N ARG A 152 -2.09 -17.06 2.25
CA ARG A 152 -1.70 -17.94 1.14
C ARG A 152 -0.21 -17.86 0.83
N ARG A 153 0.38 -16.65 0.90
CA ARG A 153 1.83 -16.49 0.64
C ARG A 153 2.68 -17.09 1.75
N ILE A 154 2.27 -16.95 3.02
CA ILE A 154 2.91 -17.56 4.19
C ILE A 154 2.79 -19.10 4.12
N ALA A 155 1.59 -19.62 3.84
CA ALA A 155 1.36 -21.06 3.68
C ALA A 155 2.18 -21.66 2.52
N GLY A 156 2.29 -20.95 1.39
CA GLY A 156 3.13 -21.33 0.25
C GLY A 156 4.64 -21.36 0.56
N ALA A 157 5.06 -20.76 1.68
CA ALA A 157 6.44 -20.87 2.19
C ALA A 157 6.61 -21.94 3.28
N GLY A 158 5.55 -22.70 3.58
CA GLY A 158 5.58 -23.80 4.56
C GLY A 158 5.31 -23.36 6.01
N PHE A 159 4.77 -22.16 6.23
CA PHE A 159 4.47 -21.63 7.57
C PHE A 159 2.98 -21.46 7.80
N ASN A 160 2.59 -21.43 9.08
CA ASN A 160 1.23 -21.11 9.50
C ASN A 160 1.09 -19.61 9.79
N CYS A 161 -0.11 -19.07 9.57
CA CYS A 161 -0.48 -17.70 9.91
C CYS A 161 -1.55 -17.71 11.02
N ILE A 162 -1.33 -16.93 12.08
CA ILE A 162 -2.31 -16.72 13.15
C ILE A 162 -3.13 -15.47 12.81
N ASN A 163 -4.44 -15.63 12.69
CA ASN A 163 -5.35 -14.51 12.44
C ASN A 163 -5.87 -13.92 13.74
N VAL A 164 -5.61 -12.65 13.93
CA VAL A 164 -6.19 -11.86 15.02
C VAL A 164 -7.25 -10.94 14.46
N GLN A 165 -8.48 -11.13 14.91
CA GLN A 165 -9.60 -10.28 14.49
C GLN A 165 -9.59 -8.98 15.29
N PHE A 166 -9.58 -7.88 14.57
CA PHE A 166 -9.61 -6.54 15.12
C PHE A 166 -10.71 -5.72 14.45
N GLU A 167 -11.88 -5.76 15.04
CA GLU A 167 -13.07 -5.03 14.60
C GLU A 167 -13.32 -3.84 15.54
N PRO A 168 -12.92 -2.62 15.21
CA PRO A 168 -13.09 -1.46 16.10
C PRO A 168 -14.53 -1.22 16.52
N ASP A 169 -15.49 -1.56 15.67
CA ASP A 169 -16.91 -1.36 15.93
C ASP A 169 -17.50 -2.33 16.98
N ARG A 170 -16.77 -3.41 17.33
CA ARG A 170 -17.15 -4.33 18.41
C ARG A 170 -16.92 -3.74 19.80
N PHE A 171 -16.06 -2.72 19.92
CA PHE A 171 -15.79 -2.07 21.18
C PHE A 171 -16.84 -0.98 21.44
N PRO A 172 -17.48 -0.95 22.61
CA PRO A 172 -18.40 0.12 22.98
C PRO A 172 -17.74 1.49 22.85
N TRP A 173 -18.47 2.49 22.44
CA TRP A 173 -17.92 3.85 22.30
C TRP A 173 -17.32 4.35 23.61
N GLU A 174 -18.04 4.12 24.71
CA GLU A 174 -17.55 4.40 26.05
C GLU A 174 -16.45 3.41 26.44
N GLY A 175 -15.29 3.91 26.81
CA GLY A 175 -14.11 3.09 27.12
C GLY A 175 -13.48 2.34 25.93
N ARG A 176 -13.91 2.64 24.71
CA ARG A 176 -13.44 1.96 23.47
C ARG A 176 -11.93 1.87 23.40
N TRP A 177 -11.25 2.96 23.71
CA TRP A 177 -9.80 3.06 23.68
C TRP A 177 -9.14 2.04 24.62
N VAL A 178 -9.57 1.99 25.89
CA VAL A 178 -9.04 1.06 26.89
C VAL A 178 -9.27 -0.38 26.48
N ASN A 179 -10.50 -0.71 26.07
CA ASN A 179 -10.88 -2.06 25.65
C ASN A 179 -10.07 -2.53 24.43
N MET A 180 -9.81 -1.65 23.47
CA MET A 180 -8.96 -1.94 22.30
C MET A 180 -7.51 -2.23 22.71
N HIS A 181 -6.96 -1.45 23.65
CA HIS A 181 -5.63 -1.66 24.20
C HIS A 181 -5.50 -3.00 24.91
N GLU A 182 -6.44 -3.31 25.80
CA GLU A 182 -6.47 -4.57 26.53
C GLU A 182 -6.54 -5.77 25.58
N HIS A 183 -7.36 -5.67 24.52
CA HIS A 183 -7.44 -6.70 23.48
C HIS A 183 -6.10 -6.89 22.76
N ILE A 184 -5.47 -5.81 22.31
CA ILE A 184 -4.15 -5.87 21.64
C ILE A 184 -3.12 -6.49 22.58
N ALA A 185 -3.06 -6.04 23.83
CA ALA A 185 -2.12 -6.55 24.83
C ALA A 185 -2.32 -8.05 25.11
N ALA A 186 -3.56 -8.52 25.21
CA ALA A 186 -3.88 -9.92 25.42
C ALA A 186 -3.41 -10.79 24.25
N GLU A 187 -3.65 -10.36 23.02
CA GLU A 187 -3.24 -11.10 21.83
C GLU A 187 -1.70 -11.11 21.68
N LEU A 188 -1.02 -10.00 21.94
CA LEU A 188 0.46 -9.93 21.90
C LEU A 188 1.12 -10.89 22.89
N ARG A 189 0.53 -11.10 24.07
CA ARG A 189 1.05 -12.08 25.06
C ARG A 189 0.90 -13.53 24.60
N ARG A 190 -0.11 -13.83 23.78
CA ARG A 190 -0.41 -15.19 23.28
C ARG A 190 0.43 -15.59 22.08
N LEU A 191 0.90 -14.62 21.30
CA LEU A 191 1.65 -14.91 20.09
C LEU A 191 3.04 -15.53 20.40
N PRO A 192 3.44 -16.59 19.70
CA PRO A 192 4.80 -17.11 19.78
C PRO A 192 5.79 -16.05 19.26
N LYS A 193 6.96 -15.96 19.87
CA LYS A 193 8.00 -14.98 19.47
C LYS A 193 9.29 -15.70 19.06
N PRO A 194 10.07 -15.11 18.13
CA PRO A 194 9.79 -13.89 17.37
C PRO A 194 8.70 -14.08 16.32
N VAL A 195 7.88 -13.04 16.10
CA VAL A 195 6.73 -13.06 15.19
C VAL A 195 6.71 -11.86 14.25
N GLY A 196 6.33 -12.09 12.99
CA GLY A 196 6.03 -11.02 12.03
C GLY A 196 4.53 -10.73 11.97
N ILE A 197 4.14 -9.53 12.28
CA ILE A 197 2.74 -9.08 12.26
C ILE A 197 2.49 -8.18 11.05
N PHE A 198 1.48 -8.55 10.25
CA PHE A 198 0.92 -7.69 9.23
C PHE A 198 -0.39 -7.08 9.74
N ALA A 199 -0.40 -5.77 9.96
CA ALA A 199 -1.57 -5.00 10.35
C ALA A 199 -2.33 -4.50 9.11
N LYS A 200 -3.67 -4.58 9.14
CA LYS A 200 -4.54 -4.15 8.03
C LYS A 200 -4.30 -2.71 7.55
N ASP A 201 -3.85 -1.82 8.44
CA ASP A 201 -3.50 -0.43 8.19
C ASP A 201 -2.43 0.09 9.17
N ASP A 202 -1.90 1.28 8.91
CA ASP A 202 -0.84 1.89 9.73
C ASP A 202 -1.33 2.33 11.11
N MET A 203 -2.60 2.69 11.24
CA MET A 203 -3.19 3.05 12.53
C MET A 203 -3.17 1.85 13.48
N LEU A 204 -3.57 0.67 13.00
CA LEU A 204 -3.47 -0.55 13.81
C LEU A 204 -2.02 -0.94 14.06
N GLY A 205 -1.14 -0.81 13.06
CA GLY A 205 0.29 -1.06 13.19
C GLY A 205 0.92 -0.19 14.29
N SER A 206 0.59 1.09 14.34
CA SER A 206 1.07 2.02 15.38
C SER A 206 0.56 1.66 16.78
N ASN A 207 -0.70 1.22 16.87
CA ASN A 207 -1.27 0.75 18.12
C ASN A 207 -0.59 -0.53 18.63
N ILE A 208 -0.24 -1.45 17.73
CA ILE A 208 0.51 -2.67 18.07
C ILE A 208 1.89 -2.31 18.62
N ILE A 209 2.66 -1.44 17.94
CA ILE A 209 3.98 -1.01 18.40
C ILE A 209 3.90 -0.34 19.77
N ARG A 210 2.94 0.55 19.98
CA ARG A 210 2.74 1.19 21.29
C ARG A 210 2.47 0.17 22.39
N ASN A 211 1.59 -0.80 22.15
CA ASN A 211 1.31 -1.86 23.12
C ASN A 211 2.54 -2.74 23.38
N CYS A 212 3.37 -3.01 22.37
CA CYS A 212 4.64 -3.69 22.57
C CYS A 212 5.54 -2.92 23.53
N ASN A 213 5.67 -1.60 23.36
CA ASN A 213 6.48 -0.75 24.24
C ASN A 213 5.95 -0.73 25.68
N GLU A 214 4.62 -0.68 25.87
CA GLU A 214 3.98 -0.71 27.20
C GLU A 214 4.14 -2.08 27.90
N LEU A 215 4.37 -3.15 27.13
CA LEU A 215 4.57 -4.52 27.62
C LEU A 215 6.05 -4.93 27.68
N ASP A 216 6.98 -4.01 27.43
CA ASP A 216 8.42 -4.28 27.32
C ASP A 216 8.77 -5.37 26.26
N ILE A 217 7.95 -5.49 25.21
CA ILE A 217 8.19 -6.38 24.08
C ILE A 217 9.06 -5.65 23.05
N LEU A 218 10.17 -6.25 22.67
CA LEU A 218 11.14 -5.62 21.75
C LEU A 218 10.62 -5.60 20.32
N VAL A 219 10.49 -4.41 19.74
CA VAL A 219 10.24 -4.20 18.31
C VAL A 219 11.53 -3.70 17.66
N PRO A 220 12.07 -4.36 16.67
CA PRO A 220 11.51 -5.47 15.89
C PRO A 220 11.91 -6.89 16.34
N ASP A 221 12.73 -7.06 17.38
CA ASP A 221 13.43 -8.34 17.65
C ASP A 221 12.49 -9.45 18.10
N GLU A 222 11.48 -9.17 18.93
CA GLU A 222 10.45 -10.13 19.33
C GLU A 222 9.20 -10.02 18.45
N VAL A 223 8.85 -8.80 18.03
CA VAL A 223 7.66 -8.52 17.21
C VAL A 223 8.03 -7.57 16.08
N ALA A 224 8.15 -8.07 14.87
CA ALA A 224 8.32 -7.24 13.68
C ALA A 224 6.94 -6.85 13.14
N VAL A 225 6.70 -5.55 12.91
CA VAL A 225 5.37 -5.03 12.51
C VAL A 225 5.45 -4.33 11.16
N ILE A 226 4.52 -4.68 10.25
CA ILE A 226 4.31 -3.99 8.99
C ILE A 226 2.85 -3.56 8.85
N GLY A 227 2.62 -2.31 8.48
CA GLY A 227 1.30 -1.73 8.20
C GLY A 227 0.98 -1.60 6.72
N THR A 228 -0.05 -0.82 6.43
CA THR A 228 -0.45 -0.46 5.06
C THR A 228 -0.97 0.97 5.02
N ASN A 229 -0.65 1.68 4.00
CA ASN A 229 -0.98 3.01 3.48
C ASN A 229 0.26 3.89 3.34
N ALA A 230 1.35 3.60 4.04
CA ALA A 230 2.54 4.43 4.20
C ALA A 230 2.18 5.86 4.64
N ASP A 231 1.23 5.95 5.58
CA ASP A 231 0.84 7.20 6.21
C ASP A 231 2.03 7.73 7.04
N GLU A 232 2.59 8.84 6.59
CA GLU A 232 3.80 9.39 7.19
C GLU A 232 3.62 9.71 8.68
N VAL A 233 2.43 10.20 9.07
CA VAL A 233 2.14 10.54 10.48
C VAL A 233 2.15 9.29 11.34
N PHE A 234 1.34 8.28 11.00
CA PHE A 234 1.27 7.05 11.78
C PHE A 234 2.57 6.25 11.76
N CYS A 235 3.29 6.28 10.63
CA CYS A 235 4.55 5.56 10.53
C CYS A 235 5.68 6.21 11.32
N GLN A 236 5.75 7.53 11.38
CA GLN A 236 6.84 8.27 12.05
C GLN A 236 6.60 8.51 13.54
N ILE A 237 5.34 8.55 14.00
CA ILE A 237 5.01 8.72 15.42
C ILE A 237 5.38 7.49 16.25
N CYS A 238 5.55 6.33 15.63
CA CYS A 238 5.96 5.11 16.29
C CYS A 238 7.42 5.14 16.73
N THR A 239 7.71 4.46 17.83
CA THR A 239 9.07 4.15 18.25
C THR A 239 9.17 2.64 18.47
N PRO A 240 9.88 1.91 17.56
CA PRO A 240 10.52 2.38 16.33
C PRO A 240 9.53 2.71 15.20
N PRO A 241 9.96 3.51 14.19
CA PRO A 241 9.15 3.86 13.02
C PRO A 241 8.60 2.65 12.26
N LEU A 242 7.31 2.72 11.86
CA LEU A 242 6.57 1.62 11.26
C LEU A 242 6.87 1.43 9.77
N SER A 243 7.27 0.23 9.39
CA SER A 243 7.32 -0.24 8.00
C SER A 243 5.91 -0.38 7.43
N SER A 244 5.71 -0.03 6.16
CA SER A 244 4.37 -0.06 5.58
C SER A 244 4.38 -0.31 4.07
N VAL A 245 3.37 -1.04 3.57
CA VAL A 245 3.09 -1.16 2.14
C VAL A 245 2.35 0.07 1.68
N ALA A 246 2.88 0.77 0.68
CA ALA A 246 2.31 2.05 0.23
C ALA A 246 0.98 1.87 -0.50
N TYR A 247 0.00 2.69 -0.16
CA TYR A 247 -1.28 2.78 -0.87
C TYR A 247 -1.11 3.61 -2.15
N PRO A 248 -1.52 3.13 -3.34
CA PRO A 248 -1.31 3.82 -4.61
C PRO A 248 -2.34 4.93 -4.86
N GLY A 249 -2.65 5.75 -3.84
CA GLY A 249 -3.78 6.68 -3.84
C GLY A 249 -3.78 7.66 -5.02
N LYS A 250 -2.61 8.21 -5.37
CA LYS A 250 -2.50 9.12 -6.50
C LYS A 250 -2.88 8.44 -7.82
N ARG A 251 -2.45 7.21 -8.03
CA ARG A 251 -2.81 6.43 -9.22
C ARG A 251 -4.28 6.04 -9.23
N VAL A 252 -4.84 5.65 -8.05
CA VAL A 252 -6.26 5.36 -7.89
C VAL A 252 -7.09 6.58 -8.30
N GLY A 253 -6.76 7.77 -7.80
CA GLY A 253 -7.45 9.00 -8.14
C GLY A 253 -7.36 9.37 -9.62
N TYR A 254 -6.17 9.26 -10.21
CA TYR A 254 -5.96 9.53 -11.63
C TYR A 254 -6.76 8.58 -12.53
N GLN A 255 -6.70 7.27 -12.26
CA GLN A 255 -7.43 6.27 -13.03
C GLN A 255 -8.95 6.39 -12.85
N ALA A 256 -9.42 6.75 -11.66
CA ALA A 256 -10.83 6.99 -11.41
C ALA A 256 -11.36 8.19 -12.21
N ALA A 257 -10.61 9.29 -12.26
CA ALA A 257 -10.97 10.45 -13.05
C ALA A 257 -10.96 10.13 -14.55
N SER A 258 -9.96 9.38 -15.03
CA SER A 258 -9.86 8.92 -16.41
C SER A 258 -11.05 8.03 -16.82
N LEU A 259 -11.40 7.07 -15.95
CA LEU A 259 -12.57 6.19 -16.18
C LEU A 259 -13.86 7.00 -16.18
N LEU A 260 -14.04 7.93 -15.21
CA LEU A 260 -15.23 8.79 -15.18
C LEU A 260 -15.36 9.64 -16.42
N SER A 261 -14.28 10.27 -16.89
CA SER A 261 -14.26 11.03 -18.15
C SER A 261 -14.74 10.18 -19.34
N THR A 262 -14.26 8.96 -19.43
CA THR A 262 -14.64 8.00 -20.47
C THR A 262 -16.14 7.68 -20.41
N LEU A 263 -16.69 7.45 -19.21
CA LEU A 263 -18.12 7.23 -18.99
C LEU A 263 -18.98 8.47 -19.33
N MET A 264 -18.52 9.67 -18.94
CA MET A 264 -19.21 10.93 -19.23
C MET A 264 -19.28 11.23 -20.74
N ARG A 265 -18.31 10.74 -21.50
CA ARG A 265 -18.31 10.80 -22.98
C ARG A 265 -19.20 9.74 -23.65
N GLY A 266 -19.89 8.92 -22.84
CA GLY A 266 -20.87 7.95 -23.33
C GLY A 266 -20.33 6.54 -23.57
N ALA A 267 -19.10 6.24 -23.17
CA ALA A 267 -18.60 4.88 -23.22
C ALA A 267 -19.37 3.98 -22.24
N ARG A 268 -19.58 2.72 -22.63
CA ARG A 268 -20.22 1.71 -21.80
C ARG A 268 -19.17 0.81 -21.16
N VAL A 269 -19.18 0.74 -19.85
CA VAL A 269 -18.37 -0.17 -19.05
C VAL A 269 -19.30 -1.00 -18.18
N ALA A 270 -19.01 -2.26 -18.01
CA ALA A 270 -19.82 -3.13 -17.17
C ALA A 270 -19.89 -2.63 -15.73
N ASP A 271 -21.04 -2.75 -15.09
CA ASP A 271 -21.28 -2.27 -13.71
C ASP A 271 -20.42 -3.01 -12.67
N ASP A 272 -19.97 -4.22 -12.98
CA ASP A 272 -19.12 -5.06 -12.15
C ASP A 272 -17.63 -4.97 -12.53
N TYR A 273 -17.28 -4.09 -13.50
CA TYR A 273 -15.90 -3.89 -13.89
C TYR A 273 -15.06 -3.39 -12.70
N VAL A 274 -13.96 -4.08 -12.44
CA VAL A 274 -13.00 -3.71 -11.40
C VAL A 274 -11.63 -3.50 -12.01
N MET A 275 -11.07 -2.31 -11.82
CA MET A 275 -9.70 -1.97 -12.19
C MET A 275 -8.83 -2.02 -10.93
N PRO A 276 -8.04 -3.09 -10.71
CA PRO A 276 -7.06 -3.11 -9.63
C PRO A 276 -5.87 -2.22 -9.99
N VAL A 277 -5.52 -1.30 -9.10
CA VAL A 277 -4.36 -0.41 -9.27
C VAL A 277 -3.15 -1.07 -8.61
N PRO A 278 -2.09 -1.38 -9.39
CA PRO A 278 -0.91 -2.08 -8.88
C PRO A 278 -0.18 -1.32 -7.78
N ILE A 279 0.38 -2.08 -6.83
CA ILE A 279 1.24 -1.60 -5.76
C ILE A 279 2.70 -1.73 -6.19
N HIS A 280 3.50 -0.73 -5.92
CA HIS A 280 4.89 -0.71 -6.36
C HIS A 280 5.90 -0.43 -5.26
N GLU A 281 5.43 -0.11 -4.06
CA GLU A 281 6.31 0.37 -3.01
C GLU A 281 5.97 -0.24 -1.65
N LEU A 282 7.00 -0.73 -0.98
CA LEU A 282 7.01 -1.04 0.43
C LEU A 282 8.08 -0.16 1.07
N VAL A 283 7.69 0.64 2.05
CA VAL A 283 8.61 1.52 2.79
C VAL A 283 9.06 0.78 4.04
N ALA A 284 10.23 0.15 3.97
CA ALA A 284 10.84 -0.50 5.12
C ALA A 284 11.42 0.55 6.06
N ARG A 285 11.12 0.42 7.36
CA ARG A 285 11.62 1.24 8.48
C ARG A 285 12.09 0.32 9.61
N GLU A 286 12.35 0.88 10.77
CA GLU A 286 12.96 0.17 11.90
C GLU A 286 12.07 -0.93 12.50
N SER A 287 10.74 -0.84 12.40
CA SER A 287 9.83 -1.87 12.96
C SER A 287 9.94 -3.26 12.31
N THR A 288 10.67 -3.36 11.21
CA THR A 288 11.03 -4.63 10.56
C THR A 288 12.53 -4.73 10.27
N ASN A 289 13.36 -3.89 10.90
CA ASN A 289 14.81 -3.95 10.75
C ASN A 289 15.43 -5.00 11.68
N THR A 290 14.88 -6.19 11.68
CA THR A 290 15.38 -7.34 12.45
C THR A 290 15.73 -8.50 11.54
N LEU A 291 16.40 -9.47 12.14
CA LEU A 291 16.70 -10.76 11.57
C LEU A 291 16.54 -11.82 12.66
N ALA A 292 15.49 -12.58 12.53
CA ALA A 292 15.30 -13.79 13.33
C ALA A 292 16.19 -14.91 12.76
N VAL A 293 17.48 -14.77 12.95
CA VAL A 293 18.47 -15.77 12.57
C VAL A 293 19.04 -16.35 13.85
N ASP A 294 18.81 -17.66 14.07
CA ASP A 294 19.27 -18.38 15.26
C ASP A 294 20.82 -18.42 15.37
N ASP A 295 21.52 -18.25 14.25
CA ASP A 295 22.97 -18.27 14.20
C ASP A 295 23.56 -16.87 14.27
N PRO A 296 24.28 -16.51 15.32
CA PRO A 296 24.82 -15.17 15.52
C PRO A 296 25.81 -14.76 14.41
N VAL A 297 26.53 -15.69 13.80
CA VAL A 297 27.44 -15.39 12.69
C VAL A 297 26.67 -14.97 11.44
N VAL A 298 25.55 -15.63 11.17
CA VAL A 298 24.69 -15.25 10.05
C VAL A 298 23.96 -13.95 10.35
N ALA A 299 23.48 -13.73 11.58
CA ALA A 299 22.83 -12.49 12.00
C ALA A 299 23.78 -11.29 11.83
N GLU A 300 25.03 -11.38 12.30
CA GLU A 300 26.05 -10.34 12.14
C GLU A 300 26.35 -10.08 10.66
N ALA A 301 26.47 -11.14 9.85
CA ALA A 301 26.71 -11.05 8.42
C ALA A 301 25.59 -10.31 7.69
N VAL A 302 24.34 -10.60 8.00
CA VAL A 302 23.21 -9.93 7.36
C VAL A 302 23.07 -8.49 7.85
N HIS A 303 23.30 -8.22 9.13
CA HIS A 303 23.39 -6.83 9.62
C HIS A 303 24.46 -6.05 8.86
N PHE A 304 25.66 -6.63 8.69
CA PHE A 304 26.71 -6.02 7.89
C PHE A 304 26.29 -5.78 6.43
N ILE A 305 25.70 -6.79 5.77
CA ILE A 305 25.19 -6.66 4.39
C ILE A 305 24.17 -5.49 4.30
N ARG A 306 23.20 -5.45 5.18
CA ARG A 306 22.12 -4.44 5.14
C ARG A 306 22.61 -3.03 5.45
N SER A 307 23.61 -2.88 6.30
CA SER A 307 24.20 -1.56 6.60
C SER A 307 25.14 -1.05 5.51
N GLN A 308 25.92 -1.94 4.89
CA GLN A 308 26.98 -1.53 3.96
C GLN A 308 26.59 -1.61 2.48
N ALA A 309 25.90 -2.70 2.05
CA ALA A 309 25.61 -2.94 0.64
C ALA A 309 24.74 -1.84 -0.03
N PRO A 310 23.85 -1.11 0.66
CA PRO A 310 23.14 0.03 0.06
C PRO A 310 24.06 1.14 -0.45
N ILE A 311 25.24 1.28 0.16
CA ILE A 311 26.18 2.37 -0.12
C ILE A 311 27.40 1.86 -0.90
N TYR A 312 27.95 0.73 -0.48
CA TYR A 312 29.22 0.21 -1.00
C TYR A 312 29.02 -1.13 -1.73
N PRO A 313 29.81 -1.41 -2.79
CA PRO A 313 29.96 -2.75 -3.31
C PRO A 313 30.74 -3.60 -2.28
N ILE A 314 30.10 -4.65 -1.75
CA ILE A 314 30.73 -5.59 -0.83
C ILE A 314 30.83 -6.97 -1.45
N HIS A 315 31.85 -7.72 -1.08
CA HIS A 315 32.09 -9.09 -1.56
C HIS A 315 31.82 -10.12 -0.47
N VAL A 316 31.37 -11.32 -0.85
CA VAL A 316 31.13 -12.41 0.10
C VAL A 316 32.40 -12.77 0.88
N SER A 317 33.57 -12.69 0.25
CA SER A 317 34.87 -12.92 0.91
C SER A 317 35.13 -11.96 2.07
N GLU A 318 34.70 -10.71 1.96
CA GLU A 318 34.83 -9.72 3.03
C GLU A 318 33.94 -10.08 4.24
N ILE A 319 32.73 -10.59 3.97
CA ILE A 319 31.83 -11.06 5.02
C ILE A 319 32.38 -12.30 5.71
N VAL A 320 32.88 -13.26 4.91
CA VAL A 320 33.46 -14.50 5.42
C VAL A 320 34.69 -14.23 6.28
N SER A 321 35.54 -13.26 5.92
CA SER A 321 36.74 -12.90 6.70
C SER A 321 36.43 -12.39 8.12
N ARG A 322 35.22 -11.90 8.34
CA ARG A 322 34.72 -11.48 9.67
C ARG A 322 34.18 -12.65 10.48
N SER A 323 33.86 -13.76 9.81
CA SER A 323 33.41 -15.00 10.46
C SER A 323 34.59 -15.92 10.75
N ARG A 324 34.43 -16.82 11.71
CA ARG A 324 35.43 -17.89 11.98
C ARG A 324 35.20 -19.13 11.12
N LEU A 325 34.29 -19.04 10.13
CA LEU A 325 33.90 -20.17 9.28
C LEU A 325 34.71 -20.19 7.97
N SER A 326 34.87 -21.37 7.39
CA SER A 326 35.33 -21.46 6.01
C SER A 326 34.29 -20.92 5.04
N HIS A 327 34.70 -20.48 3.86
CA HIS A 327 33.79 -19.93 2.83
C HIS A 327 32.62 -20.88 2.50
N SER A 328 32.90 -22.18 2.38
CA SER A 328 31.88 -23.21 2.13
C SER A 328 30.95 -23.39 3.33
N GLY A 329 31.50 -23.44 4.55
CA GLY A 329 30.73 -23.58 5.78
C GLY A 329 29.80 -22.39 6.01
N PHE A 330 30.31 -21.17 5.78
CA PHE A 330 29.53 -19.94 5.88
C PHE A 330 28.36 -19.90 4.87
N ASN A 331 28.63 -20.18 3.59
CA ASN A 331 27.59 -20.18 2.56
C ASN A 331 26.50 -21.22 2.85
N LYS A 332 26.87 -22.43 3.29
CA LYS A 332 25.90 -23.47 3.66
C LYS A 332 25.05 -23.06 4.85
N ASN A 333 25.67 -22.48 5.87
CA ASN A 333 24.98 -22.00 7.06
C ASN A 333 24.03 -20.82 6.72
N PHE A 334 24.52 -19.84 5.98
CA PHE A 334 23.74 -18.70 5.52
C PHE A 334 22.51 -19.14 4.70
N LEU A 335 22.72 -20.05 3.74
CA LEU A 335 21.63 -20.61 2.92
C LEU A 335 20.60 -21.37 3.78
N LYS A 336 21.06 -22.15 4.78
CA LYS A 336 20.17 -22.86 5.70
C LYS A 336 19.30 -21.92 6.51
N GLN A 337 19.87 -20.80 6.99
CA GLN A 337 19.18 -19.84 7.84
C GLN A 337 18.28 -18.87 7.04
N MET A 338 18.78 -18.40 5.89
CA MET A 338 18.12 -17.34 5.11
C MET A 338 17.30 -17.83 3.91
N GLY A 339 17.45 -19.11 3.53
CA GLY A 339 16.80 -19.66 2.32
C GLY A 339 17.39 -19.17 0.99
N HIS A 340 18.44 -18.35 1.02
CA HIS A 340 19.15 -17.82 -0.14
C HIS A 340 20.62 -17.55 0.21
N THR A 341 21.44 -17.30 -0.81
CA THR A 341 22.90 -17.12 -0.62
C THR A 341 23.24 -15.70 -0.17
N PRO A 342 24.44 -15.48 0.48
CA PRO A 342 24.92 -14.13 0.81
C PRO A 342 25.01 -13.21 -0.42
N LYS A 343 25.38 -13.74 -1.57
CA LYS A 343 25.46 -12.99 -2.83
C LYS A 343 24.06 -12.49 -3.28
N GLU A 344 23.05 -13.32 -3.11
CA GLU A 344 21.66 -12.94 -3.40
C GLU A 344 21.15 -11.89 -2.43
N GLU A 345 21.51 -11.95 -1.14
CA GLU A 345 21.15 -10.91 -0.17
C GLU A 345 21.81 -9.56 -0.51
N ILE A 346 23.09 -9.54 -0.83
CA ILE A 346 23.79 -8.34 -1.29
C ILE A 346 23.08 -7.72 -2.51
N LYS A 347 22.75 -8.55 -3.51
CA LYS A 347 22.03 -8.10 -4.71
C LYS A 347 20.66 -7.50 -4.36
N ARG A 348 19.89 -8.19 -3.53
CA ARG A 348 18.56 -7.79 -3.10
C ARG A 348 18.59 -6.41 -2.42
N VAL A 349 19.50 -6.21 -1.49
CA VAL A 349 19.66 -4.96 -0.74
C VAL A 349 20.07 -3.81 -1.66
N ARG A 350 21.06 -4.03 -2.55
CA ARG A 350 21.49 -3.03 -3.53
C ARG A 350 20.39 -2.67 -4.51
N LEU A 351 19.64 -3.67 -4.99
CA LEU A 351 18.54 -3.45 -5.92
C LEU A 351 17.42 -2.64 -5.29
N ALA A 352 17.04 -2.96 -4.05
CA ALA A 352 16.00 -2.23 -3.30
C ALA A 352 16.38 -0.74 -3.14
N ARG A 353 17.65 -0.44 -2.76
CA ARG A 353 18.14 0.94 -2.64
C ARG A 353 18.12 1.66 -3.99
N LEU A 354 18.56 1.00 -5.06
CA LEU A 354 18.57 1.56 -6.41
C LEU A 354 17.16 1.88 -6.90
N GLN A 355 16.22 0.96 -6.68
CA GLN A 355 14.80 1.19 -6.99
C GLN A 355 14.24 2.40 -6.24
N ALA A 356 14.53 2.52 -4.94
CA ALA A 356 14.11 3.66 -4.13
C ALA A 356 14.67 5.00 -4.66
N LEU A 357 15.97 5.04 -4.99
CA LEU A 357 16.59 6.23 -5.59
C LEU A 357 15.99 6.62 -6.93
N LEU A 358 15.72 5.63 -7.78
CA LEU A 358 15.10 5.87 -9.10
C LEU A 358 13.67 6.37 -9.00
N LYS A 359 12.91 5.93 -7.96
CA LYS A 359 11.52 6.32 -7.74
C LYS A 359 11.38 7.67 -7.05
N ASN A 360 12.24 7.93 -6.05
CA ASN A 360 12.02 9.04 -5.13
C ASN A 360 12.85 10.28 -5.45
N THR A 361 13.79 10.18 -6.41
CA THR A 361 14.66 11.30 -6.77
C THR A 361 14.64 11.59 -8.27
N GLY A 362 14.77 12.88 -8.62
CA GLY A 362 15.05 13.32 -9.99
C GLY A 362 16.52 13.19 -10.43
N ASN A 363 17.37 12.59 -9.59
CA ASN A 363 18.82 12.50 -9.82
C ASN A 363 19.15 11.82 -11.16
N LYS A 364 20.13 12.38 -11.89
CA LYS A 364 20.62 11.73 -13.12
C LYS A 364 21.16 10.33 -12.80
N ILE A 365 21.06 9.40 -13.75
CA ILE A 365 21.56 8.02 -13.55
C ILE A 365 23.05 8.01 -13.14
N SER A 366 23.84 8.94 -13.68
CA SER A 366 25.23 9.11 -13.29
C SER A 366 25.42 9.56 -11.82
N GLN A 367 24.50 10.35 -11.29
CA GLN A 367 24.52 10.73 -9.86
C GLN A 367 24.14 9.54 -8.98
N VAL A 368 23.11 8.77 -9.37
CA VAL A 368 22.72 7.55 -8.66
C VAL A 368 23.85 6.52 -8.68
N ALA A 369 24.54 6.35 -9.81
CA ALA A 369 25.70 5.45 -9.92
C ALA A 369 26.80 5.85 -8.95
N ARG A 370 27.10 7.15 -8.86
CA ARG A 370 28.10 7.68 -7.92
C ARG A 370 27.69 7.51 -6.46
N GLU A 371 26.43 7.79 -6.13
CA GLU A 371 25.89 7.61 -4.76
C GLU A 371 26.01 6.16 -4.29
N MET A 372 25.71 5.21 -5.17
CA MET A 372 25.78 3.77 -4.88
C MET A 372 27.15 3.13 -5.18
N ARG A 373 28.17 3.95 -5.48
CA ARG A 373 29.55 3.50 -5.73
C ARG A 373 29.64 2.43 -6.84
N PHE A 374 28.89 2.58 -7.92
CA PHE A 374 29.13 1.85 -9.16
C PHE A 374 30.34 2.47 -9.89
N GLU A 375 31.11 1.65 -10.56
CA GLU A 375 32.28 2.11 -11.34
C GLU A 375 31.85 3.07 -12.48
N SER A 376 30.66 2.78 -13.09
CA SER A 376 30.11 3.63 -14.13
C SER A 376 28.58 3.57 -14.19
N PRO A 377 27.93 4.56 -14.83
CA PRO A 377 26.49 4.52 -15.11
C PRO A 377 26.06 3.32 -15.96
N GLU A 378 26.96 2.83 -16.81
CA GLU A 378 26.75 1.67 -17.70
C GLU A 378 26.71 0.38 -16.86
N GLU A 379 27.58 0.25 -15.85
CA GLU A 379 27.59 -0.87 -14.92
C GLU A 379 26.27 -0.91 -14.13
N LEU A 380 25.83 0.22 -13.57
CA LEU A 380 24.54 0.34 -12.91
C LEU A 380 23.42 -0.10 -13.82
N THR A 381 23.43 0.36 -15.09
CA THR A 381 22.38 0.07 -16.07
C THR A 381 22.35 -1.43 -16.41
N ARG A 382 23.51 -2.07 -16.58
CA ARG A 382 23.60 -3.53 -16.78
C ARG A 382 23.11 -4.31 -15.58
N PHE A 383 23.52 -3.92 -14.37
CA PHE A 383 23.06 -4.52 -13.14
C PHE A 383 21.54 -4.43 -13.03
N PHE A 384 20.97 -3.24 -13.13
CA PHE A 384 19.54 -3.01 -12.96
C PHE A 384 18.69 -3.74 -14.00
N LYS A 385 19.11 -3.69 -15.28
CA LYS A 385 18.40 -4.39 -16.37
C LYS A 385 18.43 -5.90 -16.21
N ARG A 386 19.54 -6.47 -15.74
CA ARG A 386 19.66 -7.91 -15.48
C ARG A 386 18.71 -8.35 -14.34
N GLU A 387 18.60 -7.55 -13.26
CA GLU A 387 17.82 -7.93 -12.07
C GLU A 387 16.32 -7.59 -12.21
N THR A 388 15.93 -6.64 -13.06
CA THR A 388 14.54 -6.17 -13.19
C THR A 388 13.91 -6.37 -14.56
N GLY A 389 14.70 -6.64 -15.58
CA GLY A 389 14.26 -6.67 -16.96
C GLY A 389 14.15 -5.29 -17.63
N PHE A 390 14.19 -4.18 -16.86
CA PHE A 390 13.98 -2.82 -17.37
C PHE A 390 15.27 -1.99 -17.31
N ALA A 391 15.45 -1.08 -18.28
CA ALA A 391 16.46 -0.07 -18.13
C ALA A 391 16.07 0.96 -17.03
N PRO A 392 17.04 1.52 -16.26
CA PRO A 392 16.75 2.49 -15.17
C PRO A 392 15.91 3.69 -15.64
N LYS A 393 16.12 4.19 -16.85
CA LYS A 393 15.35 5.30 -17.42
C LYS A 393 13.89 4.91 -17.67
N ASP A 394 13.65 3.71 -18.19
CA ASP A 394 12.31 3.23 -18.50
C ASP A 394 11.55 2.90 -17.21
N TYR A 395 12.24 2.31 -16.24
CA TYR A 395 11.72 2.08 -14.90
C TYR A 395 11.28 3.40 -14.25
N ARG A 396 12.10 4.45 -14.30
CA ARG A 396 11.76 5.78 -13.77
C ARG A 396 10.54 6.39 -14.47
N LYS A 397 10.45 6.32 -15.80
CA LYS A 397 9.29 6.81 -16.56
C LYS A 397 7.98 6.16 -16.14
N HIS A 398 8.03 4.89 -15.74
CA HIS A 398 6.85 4.18 -15.25
C HIS A 398 6.33 4.78 -13.93
N TYR A 399 7.21 5.32 -13.09
CA TYR A 399 6.87 5.95 -11.81
C TYR A 399 6.74 7.47 -11.87
N HIS A 400 7.41 8.10 -12.82
CA HIS A 400 7.34 9.53 -13.12
C HIS A 400 7.08 9.70 -14.62
N PRO A 401 5.85 9.46 -15.10
CA PRO A 401 5.52 9.82 -16.47
C PRO A 401 5.80 11.31 -16.64
N ALA A 402 6.57 11.67 -17.69
CA ALA A 402 6.80 13.07 -18.03
C ALA A 402 5.43 13.74 -18.20
N PRO A 403 5.24 14.99 -17.73
CA PRO A 403 4.06 15.75 -18.10
C PRO A 403 4.04 15.83 -19.64
N HIS A 404 2.98 15.31 -20.24
CA HIS A 404 2.67 15.43 -21.66
C HIS A 404 2.14 16.81 -21.95
#